data_b4b7ddddbb840e07f2de8237ffc5486c
#
_entry.id   b4b7ddddbb840e07f2de8237ffc5486c
#
_cell.length_a   1.000
_cell.length_b   1.000
_cell.length_c   1.000
_cell.angle_alpha   90.00
_cell.angle_beta   90.00
_cell.angle_gamma   90.00
#
_symmetry.space_group_name_H-M   'P 1'
#
loop_
_entity.id
_entity.type
_entity.pdbx_description
1 polymer ?
#
loop_
_entity_poly.entity_id
_entity_poly.type
_entity_poly.pdbx_seq_one_letter_code
_entity_poly.pdbx_strand_id
1 'polypeptide(L)'
;MTSELVVDVQPKEVSIALLEDKNLVEFQQEGRSASFAVGNIYLGRIKKLMPGLNACFVDVGYERDAFLHYLDLGPQFHSYQKYLKQVLSDRKKLYPISKATSLPDIDKEGSISNVLQTGQEVMVQIVKEPISTKGPRLTCELSFAGRYLVLMPFNLSLIHI
;
A
#
# COMPACT_ATOMS: atom_id res chain seq x y z
N MET A 1 -0.05 -25.46 20.32
CA MET A 1 0.90 -25.00 19.28
C MET A 1 0.94 -23.49 19.34
N THR A 2 2.07 -22.92 19.79
CA THR A 2 2.24 -21.48 19.96
C THR A 2 3.19 -21.01 18.88
N SER A 3 2.74 -20.14 17.97
CA SER A 3 3.60 -19.56 16.93
C SER A 3 3.94 -18.13 17.32
N GLU A 4 5.22 -17.78 17.24
CA GLU A 4 5.76 -16.47 17.55
C GLU A 4 6.54 -15.96 16.33
N LEU A 5 6.25 -14.73 15.92
CA LEU A 5 7.00 -14.04 14.85
C LEU A 5 7.89 -12.99 15.52
N VAL A 6 9.20 -13.18 15.40
CA VAL A 6 10.21 -12.25 15.91
C VAL A 6 10.77 -11.46 14.74
N VAL A 7 10.72 -10.13 14.82
CA VAL A 7 11.25 -9.24 13.80
C VAL A 7 12.28 -8.31 14.44
N ASP A 8 13.53 -8.43 14.01
CA ASP A 8 14.63 -7.54 14.41
C ASP A 8 14.98 -6.61 13.25
N VAL A 9 14.91 -5.31 13.51
CA VAL A 9 15.13 -4.27 12.50
C VAL A 9 16.43 -3.54 12.80
N GLN A 10 17.45 -3.81 11.99
CA GLN A 10 18.74 -3.11 12.03
C GLN A 10 18.81 -2.03 10.93
N PRO A 11 19.72 -1.06 10.99
CA PRO A 11 19.82 -0.01 9.97
C PRO A 11 20.06 -0.52 8.54
N LYS A 12 20.69 -1.67 8.37
CA LYS A 12 21.06 -2.23 7.07
C LYS A 12 20.29 -3.49 6.69
N GLU A 13 19.60 -4.12 7.63
CA GLU A 13 18.94 -5.40 7.42
C GLU A 13 17.73 -5.58 8.34
N VAL A 14 16.84 -6.45 7.95
CA VAL A 14 15.72 -6.93 8.76
C VAL A 14 15.84 -8.43 8.87
N SER A 15 15.87 -8.94 10.09
CA SER A 15 15.84 -10.38 10.37
C SER A 15 14.46 -10.77 10.86
N ILE A 16 13.89 -11.82 10.27
CA ILE A 16 12.56 -12.33 10.59
C ILE A 16 12.71 -13.81 10.97
N ALA A 17 12.24 -14.17 12.16
CA ALA A 17 12.27 -15.54 12.65
C ALA A 17 10.86 -16.00 13.01
N LEU A 18 10.43 -17.14 12.48
CA LEU A 18 9.24 -17.84 12.90
C LEU A 18 9.63 -18.95 13.90
N LEU A 19 9.04 -18.89 15.08
CA LEU A 19 9.21 -19.88 16.13
C LEU A 19 7.89 -20.65 16.33
N GLU A 20 7.96 -21.97 16.43
CA GLU A 20 6.85 -22.82 16.84
C GLU A 20 7.25 -23.59 18.10
N ASP A 21 6.45 -23.44 19.16
CA ASP A 21 6.74 -23.99 20.49
C ASP A 21 8.19 -23.71 20.95
N LYS A 22 8.66 -22.45 20.70
CA LYS A 22 10.02 -21.94 20.98
C LYS A 22 11.14 -22.54 20.12
N ASN A 23 10.82 -23.34 19.12
CA ASN A 23 11.80 -23.85 18.16
C ASN A 23 11.79 -22.99 16.91
N LEU A 24 12.98 -22.64 16.41
CA LEU A 24 13.13 -21.89 15.16
C LEU A 24 12.72 -22.78 13.98
N VAL A 25 11.66 -22.37 13.26
CA VAL A 25 11.14 -23.09 12.09
C VAL A 25 11.59 -22.45 10.80
N GLU A 26 11.60 -21.11 10.76
CA GLU A 26 12.00 -20.35 9.58
C GLU A 26 12.80 -19.11 10.00
N PHE A 27 13.86 -18.82 9.26
CA PHE A 27 14.66 -17.62 9.43
C PHE A 27 14.89 -16.97 8.07
N GLN A 28 14.55 -15.70 7.97
CA GLN A 28 14.81 -14.88 6.79
C GLN A 28 15.60 -13.64 7.20
N GLN A 29 16.55 -13.27 6.36
CA GLN A 29 17.30 -12.05 6.52
C GLN A 29 17.26 -11.27 5.22
N GLU A 30 16.73 -10.06 5.28
CA GLU A 30 16.61 -9.18 4.13
C GLU A 30 17.50 -7.96 4.34
N GLY A 31 18.42 -7.73 3.42
CA GLY A 31 19.10 -6.46 3.34
C GLY A 31 18.08 -5.36 3.05
N ARG A 32 18.23 -4.19 3.64
CA ARG A 32 17.46 -3.01 3.22
C ARG A 32 17.82 -2.68 1.78
N SER A 33 17.22 -3.43 0.86
CA SER A 33 17.36 -3.20 -0.56
C SER A 33 16.53 -2.01 -0.99
N ALA A 34 16.96 -1.43 -2.07
CA ALA A 34 16.43 -0.32 -2.84
C ALA A 34 15.05 0.18 -2.39
N SER A 35 15.03 1.37 -1.80
CA SER A 35 13.84 2.21 -1.76
C SER A 35 13.23 2.24 -3.17
N PHE A 36 11.88 2.20 -3.25
CA PHE A 36 11.09 2.26 -4.49
C PHE A 36 11.07 0.98 -5.35
N ALA A 37 11.33 -0.19 -4.76
CA ALA A 37 11.10 -1.48 -5.40
C ALA A 37 9.60 -1.82 -5.51
N VAL A 38 9.24 -2.69 -6.48
CA VAL A 38 7.88 -3.23 -6.61
C VAL A 38 7.43 -3.87 -5.30
N GLY A 39 6.20 -3.58 -4.89
CA GLY A 39 5.62 -4.06 -3.64
C GLY A 39 5.81 -3.13 -2.44
N ASN A 40 6.76 -2.19 -2.49
CA ASN A 40 6.96 -1.22 -1.41
C ASN A 40 5.74 -0.29 -1.29
N ILE A 41 5.37 0.03 -0.04
CA ILE A 41 4.20 0.85 0.29
C ILE A 41 4.65 2.17 0.88
N TYR A 42 4.03 3.25 0.42
CA TYR A 42 4.31 4.62 0.85
C TYR A 42 3.04 5.37 1.21
N LEU A 43 3.14 6.25 2.18
CA LEU A 43 2.16 7.31 2.39
C LEU A 43 2.59 8.48 1.50
N GLY A 44 1.93 8.61 0.36
CA GLY A 44 2.22 9.66 -0.63
C GLY A 44 1.26 10.83 -0.49
N ARG A 45 1.65 11.96 -1.11
CA ARG A 45 0.82 13.16 -1.19
C ARG A 45 0.54 13.53 -2.64
N ILE A 46 -0.73 13.76 -2.98
CA ILE A 46 -1.14 14.18 -4.33
C ILE A 46 -0.53 15.55 -4.63
N LYS A 47 0.32 15.64 -5.64
CA LYS A 47 0.95 16.89 -6.09
C LYS A 47 0.13 17.61 -7.16
N LYS A 48 -0.31 16.86 -8.17
CA LYS A 48 -0.98 17.45 -9.33
C LYS A 48 -1.97 16.47 -9.93
N LEU A 49 -3.19 16.92 -10.17
CA LEU A 49 -4.17 16.19 -10.97
C LEU A 49 -3.95 16.43 -12.45
N MET A 50 -4.15 15.38 -13.25
CA MET A 50 -4.05 15.39 -14.72
C MET A 50 -5.36 14.85 -15.32
N PRO A 51 -6.44 15.67 -15.36
CA PRO A 51 -7.76 15.21 -15.77
C PRO A 51 -7.78 14.62 -17.19
N GLY A 52 -7.00 15.20 -18.12
CA GLY A 52 -6.90 14.71 -19.49
C GLY A 52 -6.29 13.30 -19.64
N LEU A 53 -5.57 12.82 -18.61
CA LEU A 53 -5.04 11.46 -18.54
C LEU A 53 -5.81 10.59 -17.55
N ASN A 54 -6.83 11.13 -16.91
CA ASN A 54 -7.53 10.52 -15.78
C ASN A 54 -6.56 9.97 -14.71
N ALA A 55 -5.56 10.75 -14.35
CA ALA A 55 -4.43 10.36 -13.50
C ALA A 55 -3.97 11.49 -12.60
N CYS A 56 -3.04 11.20 -11.69
CA CYS A 56 -2.37 12.20 -10.88
C CYS A 56 -0.90 11.87 -10.67
N PHE A 57 -0.13 12.89 -10.29
CA PHE A 57 1.22 12.74 -9.78
C PHE A 57 1.21 12.76 -8.26
N VAL A 58 1.98 11.84 -7.66
CA VAL A 58 2.08 11.62 -6.22
C VAL A 58 3.54 11.76 -5.79
N ASP A 59 3.75 12.54 -4.75
CA ASP A 59 5.03 12.61 -4.06
C ASP A 59 5.13 11.44 -3.07
N VAL A 60 6.08 10.56 -3.30
CA VAL A 60 6.40 9.41 -2.43
C VAL A 60 7.82 9.52 -1.83
N GLY A 61 8.44 10.70 -1.95
CA GLY A 61 9.82 10.92 -1.50
C GLY A 61 10.89 10.46 -2.49
N TYR A 62 10.52 10.11 -3.71
CA TYR A 62 11.44 9.87 -4.81
C TYR A 62 11.77 11.18 -5.53
N GLU A 63 12.93 11.27 -6.20
CA GLU A 63 13.36 12.48 -6.93
C GLU A 63 12.38 12.92 -8.03
N ARG A 64 11.58 11.99 -8.53
CA ARG A 64 10.54 12.22 -9.55
C ARG A 64 9.19 11.80 -9.04
N ASP A 65 8.17 12.58 -9.39
CA ASP A 65 6.80 12.31 -8.99
C ASP A 65 6.33 10.96 -9.56
N ALA A 66 5.70 10.18 -8.71
CA ALA A 66 5.12 8.89 -9.08
C ALA A 66 3.78 9.07 -9.80
N PHE A 67 3.45 8.14 -10.69
CA PHE A 67 2.23 8.17 -11.50
C PHE A 67 1.16 7.24 -10.94
N LEU A 68 -0.06 7.77 -10.72
CA LEU A 68 -1.23 7.02 -10.26
C LEU A 68 -2.40 7.29 -11.21
N HIS A 69 -2.87 6.24 -11.90
CA HIS A 69 -4.02 6.33 -12.79
C HIS A 69 -5.33 6.08 -12.02
N TYR A 70 -6.45 6.61 -12.50
CA TYR A 70 -7.76 6.43 -11.87
C TYR A 70 -8.13 4.95 -11.66
N LEU A 71 -7.91 4.10 -12.65
CA LEU A 71 -8.18 2.66 -12.56
C LEU A 71 -7.29 1.93 -11.53
N ASP A 72 -6.14 2.49 -11.19
CA ASP A 72 -5.22 1.94 -10.19
C ASP A 72 -5.63 2.34 -8.74
N LEU A 73 -6.71 3.12 -8.56
CA LEU A 73 -7.28 3.40 -7.24
C LEU A 73 -7.96 2.18 -6.62
N GLY A 74 -8.51 1.33 -7.46
CA GLY A 74 -9.32 0.18 -7.07
C GLY A 74 -10.75 0.54 -6.67
N PRO A 75 -11.70 -0.41 -6.77
CA PRO A 75 -13.12 -0.15 -6.55
C PRO A 75 -13.42 0.36 -5.14
N GLN A 76 -12.74 -0.18 -4.13
CA GLN A 76 -12.99 0.13 -2.72
C GLN A 76 -12.25 1.38 -2.20
N PHE A 77 -11.80 2.25 -3.10
CA PHE A 77 -10.99 3.41 -2.75
C PHE A 77 -11.63 4.31 -1.68
N HIS A 78 -12.94 4.52 -1.71
CA HIS A 78 -13.63 5.33 -0.71
C HIS A 78 -13.55 4.73 0.70
N SER A 79 -13.75 3.42 0.82
CA SER A 79 -13.62 2.70 2.10
C SER A 79 -12.21 2.80 2.66
N TYR A 80 -11.24 2.55 1.82
CA TYR A 80 -9.82 2.63 2.10
C TYR A 80 -9.41 4.04 2.53
N GLN A 81 -9.80 5.07 1.79
CA GLN A 81 -9.45 6.46 2.10
C GLN A 81 -10.07 6.95 3.42
N LYS A 82 -11.31 6.51 3.72
CA LYS A 82 -11.96 6.78 5.01
C LYS A 82 -11.18 6.14 6.16
N TYR A 83 -10.78 4.89 6.01
CA TYR A 83 -9.97 4.19 6.99
C TYR A 83 -8.62 4.88 7.21
N LEU A 84 -7.92 5.24 6.13
CA LEU A 84 -6.64 5.95 6.20
C LEU A 84 -6.78 7.27 6.97
N LYS A 85 -7.79 8.10 6.67
CA LYS A 85 -8.05 9.35 7.40
C LYS A 85 -8.27 9.11 8.89
N GLN A 86 -8.98 8.05 9.25
CA GLN A 86 -9.23 7.68 10.65
C GLN A 86 -7.94 7.29 11.36
N VAL A 87 -7.08 6.48 10.73
CA VAL A 87 -5.78 6.10 11.30
C VAL A 87 -4.85 7.30 11.45
N LEU A 88 -4.83 8.19 10.47
CA LEU A 88 -3.99 9.39 10.51
C LEU A 88 -4.44 10.43 11.54
N SER A 89 -5.75 10.48 11.85
CA SER A 89 -6.30 11.43 12.84
C SER A 89 -5.88 11.13 14.28
N ASP A 90 -5.68 9.85 14.61
CA ASP A 90 -5.21 9.44 15.94
C ASP A 90 -4.26 8.23 15.82
N ARG A 91 -2.99 8.54 15.61
CA ARG A 91 -1.92 7.54 15.41
C ARG A 91 -1.62 6.69 16.66
N LYS A 92 -2.12 7.08 17.82
CA LYS A 92 -1.94 6.32 19.08
C LYS A 92 -2.98 5.22 19.25
N LYS A 93 -4.09 5.31 18.53
CA LYS A 93 -5.19 4.35 18.60
C LYS A 93 -5.06 3.31 17.50
N LEU A 94 -5.14 2.04 17.90
CA LEU A 94 -5.22 0.94 16.94
C LEU A 94 -6.65 0.84 16.37
N TYR A 95 -6.74 0.88 15.05
CA TYR A 95 -7.98 0.71 14.30
C TYR A 95 -7.91 -0.62 13.54
N PRO A 96 -8.54 -1.70 14.04
CA PRO A 96 -8.56 -2.97 13.32
C PRO A 96 -9.24 -2.80 11.96
N ILE A 97 -8.59 -3.29 10.90
CA ILE A 97 -9.12 -3.21 9.54
C ILE A 97 -10.46 -3.93 9.39
N SER A 98 -10.71 -4.97 10.20
CA SER A 98 -11.98 -5.70 10.28
C SER A 98 -13.17 -4.83 10.71
N LYS A 99 -12.91 -3.66 11.29
CA LYS A 99 -13.92 -2.67 11.68
C LYS A 99 -13.99 -1.48 10.71
N ALA A 100 -13.27 -1.55 9.58
CA ALA A 100 -13.35 -0.52 8.55
C ALA A 100 -14.77 -0.44 7.98
N THR A 101 -15.26 0.78 7.80
CA THR A 101 -16.58 1.00 7.23
C THR A 101 -16.53 0.76 5.72
N SER A 102 -17.34 -0.17 5.21
CA SER A 102 -17.52 -0.34 3.77
C SER A 102 -18.36 0.82 3.21
N LEU A 103 -17.88 1.40 2.13
CA LEU A 103 -18.56 2.43 1.36
C LEU A 103 -18.79 1.89 -0.07
N PRO A 104 -19.71 2.50 -0.84
CA PRO A 104 -19.89 2.15 -2.25
C PRO A 104 -18.60 2.26 -3.03
N ASP A 105 -18.41 1.35 -3.98
CA ASP A 105 -17.29 1.35 -4.89
C ASP A 105 -17.25 2.64 -5.73
N ILE A 106 -16.06 3.03 -6.18
CA ILE A 106 -15.93 4.12 -7.14
C ILE A 106 -16.44 3.65 -8.52
N ASP A 107 -17.02 4.60 -9.26
CA ASP A 107 -17.47 4.33 -10.62
C ASP A 107 -16.27 4.03 -11.54
N LYS A 108 -16.33 2.95 -12.29
CA LYS A 108 -15.27 2.56 -13.26
C LYS A 108 -15.04 3.61 -14.35
N GLU A 109 -16.07 4.33 -14.73
CA GLU A 109 -16.03 5.42 -15.72
C GLU A 109 -15.87 6.80 -15.08
N GLY A 110 -15.53 6.84 -13.79
CA GLY A 110 -15.36 8.06 -13.03
C GLY A 110 -14.11 8.86 -13.42
N SER A 111 -13.99 10.04 -12.82
CA SER A 111 -12.86 10.95 -13.04
C SER A 111 -12.01 11.08 -11.78
N ILE A 112 -10.70 11.15 -11.97
CA ILE A 112 -9.72 11.36 -10.90
C ILE A 112 -10.03 12.63 -10.09
N SER A 113 -10.52 13.68 -10.75
CA SER A 113 -10.83 14.97 -10.13
C SER A 113 -12.05 14.92 -9.20
N ASN A 114 -12.92 13.91 -9.34
CA ASN A 114 -14.08 13.73 -8.47
C ASN A 114 -13.73 12.97 -7.19
N VAL A 115 -12.59 12.29 -7.17
CA VAL A 115 -12.21 11.35 -6.09
C VAL A 115 -11.00 11.85 -5.30
N LEU A 116 -10.08 12.56 -5.95
CA LEU A 116 -8.85 13.05 -5.35
C LEU A 116 -8.73 14.57 -5.41
N GLN A 117 -7.96 15.10 -4.45
CA GLN A 117 -7.63 16.52 -4.37
C GLN A 117 -6.12 16.69 -4.19
N THR A 118 -5.58 17.79 -4.72
CA THR A 118 -4.18 18.19 -4.49
C THR A 118 -3.92 18.36 -2.98
N GLY A 119 -2.78 17.87 -2.52
CA GLY A 119 -2.40 17.89 -1.10
C GLY A 119 -2.96 16.73 -0.27
N GLN A 120 -3.89 15.93 -0.81
CA GLN A 120 -4.44 14.77 -0.12
C GLN A 120 -3.39 13.68 0.07
N GLU A 121 -3.39 13.07 1.26
CA GLU A 121 -2.56 11.90 1.56
C GLU A 121 -3.25 10.62 1.09
N VAL A 122 -2.48 9.75 0.46
CA VAL A 122 -2.89 8.43 -0.03
C VAL A 122 -1.83 7.40 0.29
N MET A 123 -2.22 6.22 0.72
CA MET A 123 -1.27 5.11 0.85
C MET A 123 -1.24 4.36 -0.48
N VAL A 124 -0.06 4.16 -1.01
CA VAL A 124 0.15 3.64 -2.36
C VAL A 124 1.21 2.56 -2.36
N GLN A 125 1.08 1.62 -3.27
CA GLN A 125 2.05 0.55 -3.50
C GLN A 125 2.68 0.70 -4.87
N ILE A 126 3.98 0.46 -4.98
CA ILE A 126 4.70 0.49 -6.25
C ILE A 126 4.38 -0.78 -7.05
N VAL A 127 3.89 -0.61 -8.26
CA VAL A 127 3.64 -1.71 -9.22
C VAL A 127 4.65 -1.76 -10.35
N LYS A 128 5.34 -0.62 -10.60
CA LYS A 128 6.50 -0.56 -11.51
C LYS A 128 7.53 0.38 -10.94
N GLU A 129 8.77 -0.08 -10.94
CA GLU A 129 9.93 0.71 -10.51
C GLU A 129 10.14 1.93 -11.41
N PRO A 130 10.79 2.97 -10.90
CA PRO A 130 11.15 4.12 -11.72
C PRO A 130 12.11 3.70 -12.84
N ILE A 131 11.89 4.23 -14.05
CA ILE A 131 12.72 3.91 -15.21
C ILE A 131 13.18 5.21 -15.88
N SER A 132 14.49 5.39 -15.97
CA SER A 132 15.11 6.54 -16.64
C SER A 132 14.57 7.88 -16.12
N THR A 133 13.78 8.59 -16.93
CA THR A 133 13.23 9.91 -16.60
C THR A 133 11.85 9.87 -15.96
N LYS A 134 11.27 8.67 -15.78
CA LYS A 134 9.91 8.50 -15.24
C LYS A 134 9.95 8.02 -13.80
N GLY A 135 9.11 8.61 -12.95
CA GLY A 135 8.85 8.13 -11.60
C GLY A 135 8.15 6.76 -11.57
N PRO A 136 8.03 6.15 -10.39
CA PRO A 136 7.38 4.85 -10.25
C PRO A 136 5.89 4.92 -10.59
N ARG A 137 5.30 3.78 -11.03
CA ARG A 137 3.86 3.63 -11.17
C ARG A 137 3.27 3.04 -9.89
N LEU A 138 2.13 3.56 -9.49
CA LEU A 138 1.49 3.26 -8.23
C LEU A 138 0.12 2.61 -8.40
N THR A 139 -0.32 1.92 -7.33
CA THR A 139 -1.71 1.50 -7.11
C THR A 139 -2.13 1.79 -5.67
N CYS A 140 -3.44 2.00 -5.45
CA CYS A 140 -4.05 2.02 -4.11
C CYS A 140 -4.63 0.65 -3.71
N GLU A 141 -4.68 -0.32 -4.62
CA GLU A 141 -5.03 -1.70 -4.32
C GLU A 141 -3.83 -2.41 -3.69
N LEU A 142 -3.72 -2.31 -2.36
CA LEU A 142 -2.61 -2.91 -1.63
C LEU A 142 -2.71 -4.43 -1.68
N SER A 143 -1.58 -5.08 -1.93
CA SER A 143 -1.45 -6.52 -1.93
C SER A 143 -0.19 -6.96 -1.18
N PHE A 144 -0.32 -7.98 -0.36
CA PHE A 144 0.79 -8.57 0.39
C PHE A 144 0.93 -10.02 -0.05
N ALA A 145 1.98 -10.28 -0.83
CA ALA A 145 2.25 -11.61 -1.33
C ALA A 145 2.85 -12.49 -0.22
N GLY A 146 2.17 -13.57 0.11
CA GLY A 146 2.69 -14.65 0.92
C GLY A 146 3.12 -15.83 0.04
N ARG A 147 3.59 -16.91 0.66
CA ARG A 147 4.08 -18.10 -0.07
C ARG A 147 2.98 -18.80 -0.89
N TYR A 148 1.77 -18.87 -0.36
CA TYR A 148 0.66 -19.64 -0.94
C TYR A 148 -0.61 -18.81 -1.17
N LEU A 149 -0.62 -17.55 -0.74
CA LEU A 149 -1.79 -16.68 -0.85
C LEU A 149 -1.37 -15.21 -0.90
N VAL A 150 -2.28 -14.39 -1.39
CA VAL A 150 -2.10 -12.93 -1.40
C VAL A 150 -3.16 -12.32 -0.48
N LEU A 151 -2.74 -11.51 0.47
CA LEU A 151 -3.64 -10.73 1.30
C LEU A 151 -3.95 -9.40 0.63
N MET A 152 -5.23 -9.14 0.39
CA MET A 152 -5.75 -7.85 -0.09
C MET A 152 -6.66 -7.24 0.98
N PRO A 153 -6.18 -6.29 1.79
CA PRO A 153 -6.84 -5.88 3.05
C PRO A 153 -8.25 -5.33 2.91
N PHE A 154 -8.58 -4.74 1.77
CA PHE A 154 -9.90 -4.15 1.52
C PHE A 154 -10.76 -4.98 0.57
N ASN A 155 -10.19 -6.02 -0.02
CA ASN A 155 -10.93 -6.94 -0.86
C ASN A 155 -11.34 -8.15 -0.01
N LEU A 156 -12.62 -8.22 0.37
CA LEU A 156 -13.16 -9.31 1.20
C LEU A 156 -13.27 -10.64 0.44
N SER A 157 -12.90 -10.69 -0.83
CA SER A 157 -12.82 -11.92 -1.60
C SER A 157 -11.50 -12.62 -1.29
N LEU A 158 -11.56 -13.64 -0.44
CA LEU A 158 -10.49 -14.64 -0.33
C LEU A 158 -10.45 -15.43 -1.64
N ILE A 159 -9.55 -15.07 -2.53
CA ILE A 159 -9.25 -15.90 -3.70
C ILE A 159 -8.28 -16.98 -3.22
N HIS A 160 -8.78 -18.20 -3.10
CA HIS A 160 -7.93 -19.38 -2.97
C HIS A 160 -7.32 -19.64 -4.35
N ILE A 161 -6.02 -19.56 -4.44
CA ILE A 161 -5.26 -20.04 -5.62
C ILE A 161 -4.91 -21.51 -5.38
#